data_11864268f8928b796738c0341cbb211c
#
_entry.id   11864268f8928b796738c0341cbb211c
#
_cell.length_a   1.000
_cell.length_b   1.000
_cell.length_c   1.000
_cell.angle_alpha   90.00
_cell.angle_beta   90.00
_cell.angle_gamma   90.00
#
_symmetry.space_group_name_H-M   'P 1'
#
loop_
_entity.id
_entity.type
_entity.pdbx_description
1 polymer ?
#
loop_
_entity_poly.entity_id
_entity_poly.type
_entity_poly.pdbx_seq_one_letter_code
_entity_poly.pdbx_strand_id
1 'polypeptide(L)'
;MSEILSLSLERDEALTRARTALRMGELVVVPTDTVYGLAADPFAMGATAKIFELKSRPRSLPLPVLISRPRQAWALCDSVPPGAAELAAAFWPGALTIVMPQTPDLDWDLGDNVGTIALRMPNHADTLELIETTGPLAVTSANLSGEPTPPLIDEVRARLGDAVAIYLDDGPAKEDKGSTIVDLARRHPAIVREGPITRDAIEKAIGARLARA
;
A
#
# COMPACT_ATOMS: atom_id res chain seq x y z
N MET A 1 16.80 -3.80 17.09
CA MET A 1 16.37 -5.21 17.19
C MET A 1 14.97 -5.29 16.59
N SER A 2 14.78 -6.17 15.64
CA SER A 2 13.46 -6.38 15.00
C SER A 2 12.62 -7.34 15.85
N GLU A 3 11.30 -7.10 15.89
CA GLU A 3 10.38 -7.90 16.68
C GLU A 3 9.18 -8.35 15.84
N ILE A 4 8.72 -9.59 16.07
CA ILE A 4 7.44 -10.08 15.58
C ILE A 4 6.44 -9.91 16.71
N LEU A 5 5.32 -9.26 16.44
CA LEU A 5 4.22 -9.04 17.39
C LEU A 5 2.93 -9.65 16.83
N SER A 6 2.31 -10.51 17.61
CA SER A 6 1.09 -11.22 17.20
C SER A 6 -0.15 -10.34 17.43
N LEU A 7 -0.90 -10.07 16.37
CA LEU A 7 -2.17 -9.35 16.47
C LEU A 7 -3.26 -10.17 17.17
N SER A 8 -3.14 -11.50 17.18
CA SER A 8 -4.11 -12.36 17.89
C SER A 8 -3.87 -12.45 19.40
N LEU A 9 -2.63 -12.19 19.88
CA LEU A 9 -2.26 -12.35 21.28
C LEU A 9 -2.08 -11.01 22.01
N GLU A 10 -1.56 -9.98 21.33
CA GLU A 10 -1.14 -8.71 21.93
C GLU A 10 -1.48 -7.49 21.06
N ARG A 11 -2.68 -7.50 20.47
CA ARG A 11 -3.12 -6.56 19.45
C ARG A 11 -2.84 -5.09 19.78
N ASP A 12 -3.30 -4.61 20.94
CA ASP A 12 -3.22 -3.19 21.28
C ASP A 12 -1.78 -2.73 21.52
N GLU A 13 -0.94 -3.59 22.10
CA GLU A 13 0.48 -3.34 22.25
C GLU A 13 1.16 -3.33 20.88
N ALA A 14 0.88 -4.33 20.03
CA ALA A 14 1.43 -4.45 18.69
C ALA A 14 1.14 -3.22 17.84
N LEU A 15 -0.11 -2.75 17.81
CA LEU A 15 -0.51 -1.55 17.07
C LEU A 15 0.14 -0.27 17.66
N THR A 16 0.25 -0.17 18.98
CA THR A 16 0.88 0.97 19.64
C THR A 16 2.38 1.06 19.32
N ARG A 17 3.06 -0.08 19.32
CA ARG A 17 4.49 -0.16 19.00
C ARG A 17 4.74 0.09 17.52
N ALA A 18 3.92 -0.48 16.63
CA ALA A 18 3.99 -0.23 15.19
C ALA A 18 3.79 1.25 14.86
N ARG A 19 2.79 1.91 15.47
CA ARG A 19 2.55 3.35 15.34
C ARG A 19 3.75 4.17 15.79
N THR A 20 4.36 3.81 16.92
CA THR A 20 5.54 4.50 17.44
C THR A 20 6.73 4.36 16.49
N ALA A 21 7.00 3.14 16.01
CA ALA A 21 8.06 2.88 15.05
C ALA A 21 7.89 3.70 13.75
N LEU A 22 6.68 3.71 13.17
CA LEU A 22 6.38 4.50 11.97
C LEU A 22 6.63 5.99 12.17
N ARG A 23 6.16 6.57 13.28
CA ARG A 23 6.40 7.99 13.62
C ARG A 23 7.88 8.34 13.83
N MET A 24 8.69 7.36 14.23
CA MET A 24 10.14 7.50 14.34
C MET A 24 10.85 7.31 12.99
N GLY A 25 10.10 7.12 11.89
CA GLY A 25 10.63 6.88 10.55
C GLY A 25 11.22 5.48 10.37
N GLU A 26 10.83 4.52 11.22
CA GLU A 26 11.22 3.13 11.08
C GLU A 26 10.25 2.37 10.16
N LEU A 27 10.72 1.25 9.59
CA LEU A 27 9.92 0.38 8.75
C LEU A 27 9.12 -0.61 9.60
N VAL A 28 7.87 -0.86 9.16
CA VAL A 28 6.97 -1.84 9.77
C VAL A 28 6.40 -2.75 8.68
N VAL A 29 6.35 -4.06 8.95
CA VAL A 29 5.59 -4.99 8.10
C VAL A 29 4.18 -5.11 8.66
N VAL A 30 3.20 -4.91 7.78
CA VAL A 30 1.75 -4.94 8.10
C VAL A 30 1.03 -6.01 7.29
N PRO A 31 0.04 -6.72 7.86
CA PRO A 31 -0.82 -7.60 7.10
C PRO A 31 -1.80 -6.81 6.23
N THR A 32 -2.24 -7.42 5.12
CA THR A 32 -3.32 -6.88 4.28
C THR A 32 -4.25 -8.01 3.81
N ASP A 33 -5.32 -7.64 3.11
CA ASP A 33 -6.21 -8.60 2.43
C ASP A 33 -5.59 -9.28 1.20
N THR A 34 -4.32 -8.95 0.86
CA THR A 34 -3.56 -9.60 -0.21
C THR A 34 -2.29 -10.22 0.38
N VAL A 35 -1.17 -9.56 0.26
CA VAL A 35 0.14 -9.97 0.76
C VAL A 35 0.58 -9.08 1.92
N TYR A 36 1.55 -9.50 2.71
CA TYR A 36 2.21 -8.63 3.68
C TYR A 36 2.81 -7.41 3.00
N GLY A 37 2.65 -6.24 3.62
CA GLY A 37 3.15 -4.95 3.13
C GLY A 37 4.29 -4.42 3.98
N LEU A 38 5.34 -3.89 3.34
CA LEU A 38 6.40 -3.11 3.97
C LEU A 38 5.99 -1.65 3.96
N ALA A 39 5.79 -1.09 5.15
CA ALA A 39 5.23 0.23 5.40
C ALA A 39 6.25 1.22 5.95
N ALA A 40 6.12 2.48 5.54
CA ALA A 40 6.79 3.65 6.11
C ALA A 40 5.82 4.83 6.20
N ASP A 41 6.04 5.72 7.16
CA ASP A 41 5.37 7.03 7.21
C ASP A 41 6.01 7.94 6.14
N PRO A 42 5.28 8.35 5.08
CA PRO A 42 5.83 9.17 4.00
C PRO A 42 6.17 10.61 4.44
N PHE A 43 5.67 11.05 5.60
CA PHE A 43 5.96 12.37 6.17
C PHE A 43 7.16 12.34 7.13
N ALA A 44 7.62 11.16 7.57
CA ALA A 44 8.84 11.02 8.34
C ALA A 44 10.06 11.08 7.43
N MET A 45 10.94 12.04 7.70
CA MET A 45 12.13 12.32 6.86
C MET A 45 12.99 11.06 6.66
N GLY A 46 13.23 10.67 5.40
CA GLY A 46 14.06 9.54 5.03
C GLY A 46 13.43 8.16 5.22
N ALA A 47 12.21 8.05 5.77
CA ALA A 47 11.58 6.75 6.03
C ALA A 47 11.32 5.97 4.74
N THR A 48 10.80 6.61 3.71
CA THR A 48 10.54 5.98 2.40
C THR A 48 11.83 5.59 1.67
N ALA A 49 12.92 6.35 1.84
CA ALA A 49 14.23 6.00 1.29
C ALA A 49 14.71 4.62 1.77
N LYS A 50 14.45 4.29 3.05
CA LYS A 50 14.75 2.96 3.62
C LYS A 50 14.07 1.82 2.84
N ILE A 51 12.83 2.04 2.35
CA ILE A 51 12.13 1.03 1.53
C ILE A 51 12.87 0.81 0.20
N PHE A 52 13.25 1.89 -0.49
CA PHE A 52 13.96 1.80 -1.76
C PHE A 52 15.30 1.09 -1.60
N GLU A 53 16.07 1.43 -0.57
CA GLU A 53 17.37 0.82 -0.25
C GLU A 53 17.22 -0.66 0.09
N LEU A 54 16.35 -1.01 1.06
CA LEU A 54 16.15 -2.39 1.52
C LEU A 54 15.72 -3.32 0.38
N LYS A 55 14.85 -2.85 -0.49
CA LYS A 55 14.33 -3.64 -1.61
C LYS A 55 15.20 -3.57 -2.87
N SER A 56 16.24 -2.71 -2.91
CA SER A 56 16.92 -2.34 -4.17
C SER A 56 15.91 -1.94 -5.25
N ARG A 57 14.85 -1.20 -4.84
CA ARG A 57 13.74 -0.82 -5.71
C ARG A 57 14.14 0.39 -6.57
N PRO A 58 13.97 0.32 -7.90
CA PRO A 58 14.18 1.51 -8.73
C PRO A 58 13.23 2.64 -8.31
N ARG A 59 13.75 3.86 -8.17
CA ARG A 59 12.94 5.04 -7.82
C ARG A 59 11.90 5.39 -8.89
N SER A 60 12.12 4.98 -10.13
CA SER A 60 11.17 5.07 -11.25
C SER A 60 9.90 4.22 -11.06
N LEU A 61 9.84 3.40 -10.00
CA LEU A 61 8.64 2.67 -9.57
C LEU A 61 8.14 3.27 -8.25
N PRO A 62 7.32 4.34 -8.26
CA PRO A 62 6.86 5.03 -7.06
C PRO A 62 6.16 4.10 -6.07
N LEU A 63 6.21 4.46 -4.79
CA LEU A 63 5.55 3.72 -3.72
C LEU A 63 4.05 4.00 -3.75
N PRO A 64 3.20 2.97 -3.68
CA PRO A 64 1.77 3.14 -3.41
C PRO A 64 1.54 3.62 -1.99
N VAL A 65 0.38 4.25 -1.77
CA VAL A 65 -0.05 4.74 -0.47
C VAL A 65 -1.33 4.05 -0.03
N LEU A 66 -1.31 3.49 1.18
CA LEU A 66 -2.50 2.96 1.82
C LEU A 66 -3.21 4.06 2.62
N ILE A 67 -4.53 4.03 2.57
CA ILE A 67 -5.45 4.95 3.23
C ILE A 67 -6.48 4.19 4.07
N SER A 68 -7.08 4.82 5.07
CA SER A 68 -8.12 4.21 5.92
C SER A 68 -9.54 4.54 5.46
N ARG A 69 -9.74 5.56 4.61
CA ARG A 69 -11.05 5.97 4.12
C ARG A 69 -10.96 6.70 2.77
N PRO A 70 -11.98 6.61 1.89
CA PRO A 70 -11.92 7.23 0.55
C PRO A 70 -11.67 8.74 0.57
N ARG A 71 -12.18 9.49 1.58
CA ARG A 71 -11.95 10.93 1.69
C ARG A 71 -10.47 11.31 1.82
N GLN A 72 -9.62 10.42 2.38
CA GLN A 72 -8.17 10.65 2.40
C GLN A 72 -7.60 10.59 0.97
N ALA A 73 -8.08 9.66 0.13
CA ALA A 73 -7.67 9.60 -1.26
C ALA A 73 -7.97 10.92 -1.99
N TRP A 74 -9.20 11.43 -1.82
CA TRP A 74 -9.63 12.65 -2.49
C TRP A 74 -8.83 13.88 -2.04
N ALA A 75 -8.38 13.92 -0.78
CA ALA A 75 -7.52 14.99 -0.26
C ALA A 75 -6.07 14.95 -0.79
N LEU A 76 -5.61 13.79 -1.27
CA LEU A 76 -4.27 13.59 -1.82
C LEU A 76 -4.21 13.77 -3.35
N CYS A 77 -5.36 13.96 -3.98
CA CYS A 77 -5.48 14.10 -5.43
C CYS A 77 -5.76 15.54 -5.82
N ASP A 78 -5.11 16.01 -6.90
CA ASP A 78 -5.41 17.31 -7.53
C ASP A 78 -6.81 17.30 -8.15
N SER A 79 -7.19 16.18 -8.74
CA SER A 79 -8.52 15.95 -9.29
C SER A 79 -8.93 14.48 -9.14
N VAL A 80 -10.24 14.23 -9.04
CA VAL A 80 -10.81 12.88 -9.00
C VAL A 80 -11.25 12.51 -10.42
N PRO A 81 -10.51 11.60 -11.11
CA PRO A 81 -10.85 11.22 -12.47
C PRO A 81 -12.22 10.52 -12.57
N PRO A 82 -12.91 10.60 -13.72
CA PRO A 82 -14.12 9.81 -13.97
C PRO A 82 -13.88 8.32 -13.72
N GLY A 83 -14.81 7.65 -13.03
CA GLY A 83 -14.71 6.25 -12.63
C GLY A 83 -14.00 5.99 -11.31
N ALA A 84 -13.25 6.95 -10.75
CA ALA A 84 -12.52 6.73 -9.49
C ALA A 84 -13.45 6.50 -8.30
N ALA A 85 -14.51 7.29 -8.19
CA ALA A 85 -15.50 7.15 -7.11
C ALA A 85 -16.28 5.84 -7.21
N GLU A 86 -16.67 5.44 -8.42
CA GLU A 86 -17.36 4.18 -8.70
C GLU A 86 -16.47 2.97 -8.37
N LEU A 87 -15.19 3.01 -8.74
CA LEU A 87 -14.22 1.97 -8.39
C LEU A 87 -13.99 1.88 -6.88
N ALA A 88 -13.82 3.03 -6.22
CA ALA A 88 -13.67 3.07 -4.76
C ALA A 88 -14.92 2.52 -4.06
N ALA A 89 -16.12 2.89 -4.49
CA ALA A 89 -17.37 2.38 -3.93
C ALA A 89 -17.56 0.87 -4.14
N ALA A 90 -17.08 0.33 -5.27
CA ALA A 90 -17.23 -1.08 -5.59
C ALA A 90 -16.17 -1.97 -4.94
N PHE A 91 -14.94 -1.48 -4.73
CA PHE A 91 -13.78 -2.32 -4.38
C PHE A 91 -12.95 -1.85 -3.19
N TRP A 92 -13.32 -0.75 -2.52
CA TRP A 92 -12.68 -0.32 -1.27
C TRP A 92 -13.64 -0.46 -0.08
N PRO A 93 -13.17 -1.06 1.04
CA PRO A 93 -11.84 -1.64 1.24
C PRO A 93 -11.64 -2.93 0.43
N GLY A 94 -10.41 -3.14 -0.11
CA GLY A 94 -10.11 -4.36 -0.87
C GLY A 94 -8.86 -4.28 -1.76
N ALA A 95 -8.78 -5.26 -2.67
CA ALA A 95 -7.60 -5.54 -3.49
C ALA A 95 -7.49 -4.67 -4.76
N LEU A 96 -7.96 -3.41 -4.72
CA LEU A 96 -7.84 -2.45 -5.82
C LEU A 96 -6.94 -1.27 -5.44
N THR A 97 -5.96 -0.99 -6.31
CA THR A 97 -5.16 0.24 -6.29
C THR A 97 -5.57 1.12 -7.46
N ILE A 98 -5.84 2.39 -7.22
CA ILE A 98 -6.20 3.37 -8.24
C ILE A 98 -5.09 4.41 -8.34
N VAL A 99 -4.54 4.61 -9.54
CA VAL A 99 -3.58 5.69 -9.83
C VAL A 99 -4.35 6.92 -10.30
N MET A 100 -4.09 8.05 -9.66
CA MET A 100 -4.78 9.33 -9.90
C MET A 100 -3.77 10.48 -9.94
N PRO A 101 -4.14 11.66 -10.51
CA PRO A 101 -3.30 12.86 -10.41
C PRO A 101 -3.08 13.24 -8.94
N GLN A 102 -1.81 13.44 -8.56
CA GLN A 102 -1.43 13.84 -7.20
C GLN A 102 -1.55 15.36 -7.06
N THR A 103 -2.01 15.84 -5.89
CA THR A 103 -1.87 17.26 -5.56
C THR A 103 -0.38 17.66 -5.51
N PRO A 104 0.01 18.81 -6.08
CA PRO A 104 1.42 19.20 -6.18
C PRO A 104 2.08 19.53 -4.83
N ASP A 105 1.30 19.90 -3.82
CA ASP A 105 1.79 20.47 -2.55
C ASP A 105 2.10 19.40 -1.47
N LEU A 106 2.26 18.14 -1.86
CA LEU A 106 2.63 17.08 -0.91
C LEU A 106 4.16 16.99 -0.75
N ASP A 107 4.62 17.36 0.44
CA ASP A 107 6.04 17.26 0.83
C ASP A 107 6.36 15.84 1.34
N TRP A 108 6.41 14.89 0.43
CA TRP A 108 6.81 13.51 0.68
C TRP A 108 7.61 12.91 -0.48
N ASP A 109 8.41 11.91 -0.18
CA ASP A 109 9.22 11.20 -1.17
C ASP A 109 8.64 9.80 -1.44
N LEU A 110 7.91 9.66 -2.53
CA LEU A 110 7.40 8.35 -2.99
C LEU A 110 8.22 7.74 -4.13
N GLY A 111 9.35 8.35 -4.51
CA GLY A 111 10.16 7.99 -5.66
C GLY A 111 10.09 9.04 -6.78
N ASP A 112 10.55 8.68 -7.99
CA ASP A 112 10.55 9.59 -9.15
C ASP A 112 9.11 9.74 -9.68
N ASN A 113 8.34 10.53 -8.93
CA ASN A 113 6.91 10.74 -9.18
C ASN A 113 6.70 11.75 -10.32
N VAL A 114 5.83 11.40 -11.24
CA VAL A 114 5.43 12.22 -12.40
C VAL A 114 4.08 12.93 -12.19
N GLY A 115 3.77 13.32 -10.94
CA GLY A 115 2.50 13.99 -10.60
C GLY A 115 1.30 13.03 -10.49
N THR A 116 1.57 11.75 -10.18
CA THR A 116 0.52 10.74 -9.96
C THR A 116 0.74 10.01 -8.64
N ILE A 117 -0.33 9.51 -8.04
CA ILE A 117 -0.31 8.74 -6.81
C ILE A 117 -1.14 7.47 -6.95
N ALA A 118 -0.61 6.35 -6.46
CA ALA A 118 -1.29 5.07 -6.40
C ALA A 118 -1.91 4.87 -5.01
N LEU A 119 -3.23 4.84 -4.91
CA LEU A 119 -3.97 4.81 -3.64
C LEU A 119 -4.74 3.50 -3.49
N ARG A 120 -4.75 2.94 -2.28
CA ARG A 120 -5.53 1.76 -1.93
C ARG A 120 -6.05 1.85 -0.50
N MET A 121 -7.28 1.40 -0.28
CA MET A 121 -7.85 1.14 1.04
C MET A 121 -7.87 -0.38 1.26
N PRO A 122 -6.96 -0.96 2.07
CA PRO A 122 -6.89 -2.40 2.27
C PRO A 122 -8.07 -2.92 3.11
N ASN A 123 -8.52 -4.15 2.86
CA ASN A 123 -9.57 -4.78 3.68
C ASN A 123 -8.95 -5.57 4.85
N HIS A 124 -8.32 -4.85 5.77
CA HIS A 124 -7.72 -5.41 6.98
C HIS A 124 -7.93 -4.47 8.16
N ALA A 125 -8.68 -4.89 9.16
CA ALA A 125 -9.16 -4.02 10.24
C ALA A 125 -8.02 -3.35 11.01
N ASP A 126 -7.00 -4.12 11.44
CA ASP A 126 -5.89 -3.60 12.23
C ASP A 126 -4.98 -2.66 11.43
N THR A 127 -4.78 -2.95 10.15
CA THR A 127 -4.04 -2.06 9.25
C THR A 127 -4.81 -0.77 8.99
N LEU A 128 -6.13 -0.83 8.84
CA LEU A 128 -6.98 0.37 8.73
C LEU A 128 -6.92 1.22 9.99
N GLU A 129 -6.97 0.61 11.19
CA GLU A 129 -6.84 1.32 12.47
C GLU A 129 -5.45 1.97 12.61
N LEU A 130 -4.39 1.25 12.22
CA LEU A 130 -3.03 1.80 12.22
C LEU A 130 -2.96 3.05 11.34
N ILE A 131 -3.46 2.98 10.09
CA ILE A 131 -3.51 4.10 9.15
C ILE A 131 -4.39 5.24 9.68
N GLU A 132 -5.50 4.94 10.36
CA GLU A 132 -6.37 5.96 10.96
C GLU A 132 -5.63 6.81 12.00
N THR A 133 -4.69 6.18 12.73
CA THR A 133 -3.95 6.83 13.83
C THR A 133 -2.59 7.40 13.41
N THR A 134 -2.01 6.94 12.32
CA THR A 134 -0.75 7.45 11.77
C THR A 134 -0.93 8.48 10.66
N GLY A 135 -2.01 8.38 9.92
CA GLY A 135 -2.19 8.97 8.59
C GLY A 135 -1.88 7.96 7.48
N PRO A 136 -1.95 8.40 6.19
CA PRO A 136 -1.60 7.56 5.04
C PRO A 136 -0.18 7.00 5.13
N LEU A 137 0.02 5.74 4.72
CA LEU A 137 1.32 5.07 4.76
C LEU A 137 1.80 4.70 3.36
N ALA A 138 3.08 4.95 3.06
CA ALA A 138 3.73 4.41 1.87
C ALA A 138 3.96 2.91 2.09
N VAL A 139 3.38 2.05 1.21
CA VAL A 139 3.42 0.60 1.41
C VAL A 139 3.69 -0.11 0.09
N THR A 140 4.64 -1.02 0.10
CA THR A 140 4.90 -1.96 -1.00
C THR A 140 4.85 -3.39 -0.47
N SER A 141 4.83 -4.41 -1.34
CA SER A 141 4.89 -5.81 -0.91
C SER A 141 6.14 -6.10 -0.08
N ALA A 142 6.03 -6.93 0.97
CA ALA A 142 7.10 -7.26 1.92
C ALA A 142 8.02 -8.36 1.37
N ASN A 143 8.67 -8.09 0.21
CA ASN A 143 9.62 -8.97 -0.49
C ASN A 143 10.81 -8.15 -1.00
N LEU A 144 11.89 -8.79 -1.39
CA LEU A 144 12.92 -8.17 -2.21
C LEU A 144 12.40 -7.98 -3.64
N SER A 145 12.88 -6.93 -4.33
CA SER A 145 12.37 -6.61 -5.69
C SER A 145 12.56 -7.78 -6.64
N GLY A 146 11.49 -8.14 -7.37
CA GLY A 146 11.50 -9.26 -8.32
C GLY A 146 11.22 -10.64 -7.72
N GLU A 147 11.18 -10.78 -6.39
CA GLU A 147 10.83 -12.03 -5.73
C GLU A 147 9.33 -12.12 -5.41
N PRO A 148 8.75 -13.31 -5.20
CA PRO A 148 7.42 -13.45 -4.64
C PRO A 148 7.40 -13.01 -3.17
N THR A 149 6.26 -12.50 -2.70
CA THR A 149 6.08 -12.16 -1.28
C THR A 149 5.83 -13.45 -0.50
N PRO A 150 6.63 -13.75 0.55
CA PRO A 150 6.37 -14.92 1.39
C PRO A 150 5.03 -14.83 2.10
N PRO A 151 4.31 -15.96 2.25
CA PRO A 151 3.02 -15.95 2.92
C PRO A 151 3.11 -15.89 4.45
N LEU A 152 4.21 -16.29 5.05
CA LEU A 152 4.40 -16.36 6.50
C LEU A 152 5.32 -15.24 6.98
N ILE A 153 4.99 -14.66 8.15
CA ILE A 153 5.73 -13.54 8.72
C ILE A 153 7.19 -13.87 9.04
N ASP A 154 7.45 -15.09 9.50
CA ASP A 154 8.82 -15.56 9.77
C ASP A 154 9.67 -15.61 8.49
N GLU A 155 9.08 -16.02 7.36
CA GLU A 155 9.76 -16.01 6.07
C GLU A 155 9.99 -14.59 5.56
N VAL A 156 9.04 -13.66 5.78
CA VAL A 156 9.21 -12.23 5.48
C VAL A 156 10.38 -11.68 6.29
N ARG A 157 10.40 -11.96 7.60
CA ARG A 157 11.49 -11.53 8.48
C ARG A 157 12.84 -12.11 8.08
N ALA A 158 12.89 -13.37 7.70
CA ALA A 158 14.12 -14.01 7.24
C ALA A 158 14.73 -13.32 6.01
N ARG A 159 13.91 -12.64 5.18
CA ARG A 159 14.35 -11.94 3.98
C ARG A 159 14.67 -10.46 4.21
N LEU A 160 13.86 -9.77 5.02
CA LEU A 160 13.99 -8.33 5.24
C LEU A 160 14.87 -7.99 6.45
N GLY A 161 15.04 -8.91 7.39
CA GLY A 161 15.97 -8.83 8.51
C GLY A 161 15.71 -7.67 9.47
N ASP A 162 16.77 -7.21 10.11
CA ASP A 162 16.72 -6.17 11.15
C ASP A 162 16.55 -4.73 10.62
N ALA A 163 16.45 -4.56 9.30
CA ALA A 163 16.11 -3.27 8.71
C ALA A 163 14.64 -2.87 8.98
N VAL A 164 13.79 -3.82 9.36
CA VAL A 164 12.39 -3.60 9.76
C VAL A 164 12.30 -3.69 11.28
N ALA A 165 11.73 -2.67 11.91
CA ALA A 165 11.61 -2.60 13.37
C ALA A 165 10.54 -3.55 13.92
N ILE A 166 9.35 -3.57 13.30
CA ILE A 166 8.21 -4.35 13.75
C ILE A 166 7.62 -5.16 12.59
N TYR A 167 7.32 -6.41 12.87
CA TYR A 167 6.60 -7.33 12.01
C TYR A 167 5.27 -7.68 12.69
N LEU A 168 4.14 -7.21 12.14
CA LEU A 168 2.80 -7.53 12.65
C LEU A 168 2.35 -8.86 12.07
N ASP A 169 2.15 -9.86 12.91
CA ASP A 169 1.72 -11.20 12.52
C ASP A 169 0.21 -11.38 12.68
N ASP A 170 -0.49 -11.66 11.56
CA ASP A 170 -1.92 -12.03 11.49
C ASP A 170 -2.10 -13.42 10.82
N GLY A 171 -1.08 -14.28 10.91
CA GLY A 171 -1.08 -15.59 10.25
C GLY A 171 -0.73 -15.52 8.75
N PRO A 172 -1.01 -16.57 7.99
CA PRO A 172 -0.65 -16.65 6.58
C PRO A 172 -1.33 -15.57 5.73
N ALA A 173 -0.57 -14.98 4.78
CA ALA A 173 -1.12 -14.06 3.80
C ALA A 173 -2.27 -14.73 3.01
N LYS A 174 -3.32 -13.94 2.70
CA LYS A 174 -4.56 -14.46 2.09
C LYS A 174 -4.43 -14.72 0.59
N GLU A 175 -3.51 -14.03 -0.06
CA GLU A 175 -3.29 -14.09 -1.52
C GLU A 175 -1.80 -14.23 -1.83
N ASP A 176 -1.47 -14.73 -3.00
CA ASP A 176 -0.11 -14.82 -3.53
C ASP A 176 0.28 -13.62 -4.39
N LYS A 177 -0.69 -12.78 -4.75
CA LYS A 177 -0.53 -11.61 -5.61
C LYS A 177 -0.97 -10.34 -4.93
N GLY A 178 -0.29 -9.24 -5.28
CA GLY A 178 -0.71 -7.90 -4.87
C GLY A 178 -2.00 -7.45 -5.56
N SER A 179 -2.53 -6.28 -5.15
CA SER A 179 -3.77 -5.69 -5.68
C SER A 179 -3.74 -5.51 -7.21
N THR A 180 -4.91 -5.52 -7.84
CA THR A 180 -5.08 -4.99 -9.20
C THR A 180 -4.80 -3.49 -9.21
N ILE A 181 -4.06 -2.99 -10.21
CA ILE A 181 -3.76 -1.55 -10.35
C ILE A 181 -4.42 -1.03 -11.61
N VAL A 182 -5.29 -0.02 -11.44
CA VAL A 182 -5.92 0.72 -12.52
C VAL A 182 -5.34 2.13 -12.55
N ASP A 183 -4.83 2.56 -13.70
CA ASP A 183 -4.31 3.90 -13.90
C ASP A 183 -5.37 4.77 -14.60
N LEU A 184 -5.96 5.68 -13.83
CA LEU A 184 -6.96 6.66 -14.28
C LEU A 184 -6.33 8.03 -14.58
N ALA A 185 -5.04 8.23 -14.26
CA ALA A 185 -4.34 9.48 -14.58
C ALA A 185 -3.96 9.59 -16.07
N ARG A 186 -4.01 8.49 -16.79
CA ARG A 186 -3.72 8.46 -18.24
C ARG A 186 -4.89 9.00 -19.06
N ARG A 187 -4.56 9.54 -20.24
CA ARG A 187 -5.57 9.92 -21.25
C ARG A 187 -6.53 8.77 -21.58
N HIS A 188 -6.03 7.54 -21.60
CA HIS A 188 -6.80 6.31 -21.78
C HIS A 188 -6.58 5.41 -20.58
N PRO A 189 -7.53 5.34 -19.63
CA PRO A 189 -7.42 4.50 -18.44
C PRO A 189 -7.11 3.03 -18.77
N ALA A 190 -6.23 2.42 -18.02
CA ALA A 190 -5.78 1.05 -18.26
C ALA A 190 -5.48 0.29 -16.97
N ILE A 191 -5.57 -1.04 -17.02
CA ILE A 191 -5.02 -1.90 -15.97
C ILE A 191 -3.53 -2.05 -16.23
N VAL A 192 -2.70 -1.59 -15.28
CA VAL A 192 -1.23 -1.66 -15.36
C VAL A 192 -0.64 -2.82 -14.57
N ARG A 193 -1.43 -3.44 -13.71
CA ARG A 193 -1.12 -4.71 -13.06
C ARG A 193 -2.40 -5.50 -12.80
N GLU A 194 -2.43 -6.74 -13.22
CA GLU A 194 -3.51 -7.67 -12.89
C GLU A 194 -3.31 -8.25 -11.49
N GLY A 195 -4.39 -8.39 -10.74
CA GLY A 195 -4.49 -8.93 -9.41
C GLY A 195 -5.85 -9.61 -9.21
N PRO A 196 -6.35 -9.72 -7.97
CA PRO A 196 -7.61 -10.41 -7.68
C PRO A 196 -8.85 -9.79 -8.36
N ILE A 197 -8.87 -8.48 -8.60
CA ILE A 197 -10.01 -7.81 -9.26
C ILE A 197 -9.83 -7.91 -10.77
N THR A 198 -10.79 -8.56 -11.44
CA THR A 198 -10.74 -8.81 -12.89
C THR A 198 -11.03 -7.55 -13.72
N ARG A 199 -10.55 -7.53 -14.96
CA ARG A 199 -10.86 -6.49 -15.94
C ARG A 199 -12.37 -6.28 -16.10
N ASP A 200 -13.12 -7.37 -16.27
CA ASP A 200 -14.58 -7.32 -16.50
C ASP A 200 -15.30 -6.69 -15.30
N ALA A 201 -14.86 -6.99 -14.06
CA ALA A 201 -15.43 -6.38 -12.85
C ALA A 201 -15.18 -4.87 -12.82
N ILE A 202 -13.97 -4.43 -13.19
CA ILE A 202 -13.59 -3.02 -13.25
C ILE A 202 -14.39 -2.30 -14.33
N GLU A 203 -14.40 -2.80 -15.57
CA GLU A 203 -15.14 -2.22 -16.70
C GLU A 203 -16.64 -2.13 -16.41
N LYS A 204 -17.20 -3.14 -15.74
CA LYS A 204 -18.61 -3.12 -15.29
C LYS A 204 -18.85 -2.02 -14.26
N ALA A 205 -17.96 -1.82 -13.29
CA ALA A 205 -18.12 -0.82 -12.24
C ALA A 205 -18.10 0.61 -12.79
N ILE A 206 -17.23 0.90 -13.76
CA ILE A 206 -17.12 2.22 -14.39
C ILE A 206 -18.04 2.42 -15.60
N GLY A 207 -18.71 1.38 -16.07
CA GLY A 207 -19.57 1.45 -17.27
C GLY A 207 -18.82 1.74 -18.57
N ALA A 208 -17.51 1.48 -18.63
CA ALA A 208 -16.65 1.82 -19.76
C ALA A 208 -15.58 0.74 -20.00
N ARG A 209 -15.08 0.64 -21.24
CA ARG A 209 -13.96 -0.21 -21.60
C ARG A 209 -12.62 0.45 -21.26
N LEU A 210 -11.70 -0.33 -20.71
CA LEU A 210 -10.31 0.12 -20.47
C LEU A 210 -9.42 -0.18 -21.68
N ALA A 211 -8.43 0.68 -21.90
CA ALA A 211 -7.40 0.42 -22.89
C ALA A 211 -6.60 -0.86 -22.53
N ARG A 212 -6.04 -1.50 -23.56
CA ARG A 212 -4.99 -2.51 -23.34
C ARG A 212 -3.69 -1.77 -23.01
N ALA A 213 -3.02 -2.16 -21.93
CA ALA A 213 -1.73 -1.58 -21.53
C ALA A 213 -0.61 -1.95 -22.53
#